data_a4bd97c0e769299d41785a6b432277be
#
_entry.id   a4bd97c0e769299d41785a6b432277be
#
_cell.length_a   1.000
_cell.length_b   1.000
_cell.length_c   1.000
_cell.angle_alpha   90.00
_cell.angle_beta   90.00
_cell.angle_gamma   90.00
#
_symmetry.space_group_name_H-M   'P 1'
#
loop_
_entity.id
_entity.type
_entity.pdbx_description
1 polymer ?
#
loop_
_entity_poly.entity_id
_entity_poly.type
_entity_poly.pdbx_seq_one_letter_code
_entity_poly.pdbx_strand_id
1 'polypeptide(L)'
;MSTIDYRAELARAGANVEGRWSAIRFFARRYPLGAVGAVIMAVFLFAAFFAPLITVYDPLTTNSALSLARPSVAHWLGCDFMGRDVYSRIVYGARISLAVGCGSMSLGVSIGVLIGLLSGYLGG
;
A
#
# COMPACT_ATOMS: atom_id res chain seq x y z
N MET A 1 -8.50 -39.19 -21.35
CA MET A 1 -7.95 -38.26 -20.32
C MET A 1 -8.27 -38.88 -18.98
N SER A 2 -7.28 -39.48 -18.31
CA SER A 2 -7.52 -40.37 -17.18
C SER A 2 -7.62 -39.54 -15.88
N THR A 3 -8.45 -40.02 -14.95
CA THR A 3 -8.64 -39.43 -13.61
C THR A 3 -7.35 -39.32 -12.79
N ILE A 4 -6.29 -40.01 -13.22
CA ILE A 4 -4.95 -40.03 -12.63
C ILE A 4 -4.22 -38.71 -12.95
N ASP A 5 -4.37 -38.18 -14.18
CA ASP A 5 -3.73 -36.92 -14.57
C ASP A 5 -4.31 -35.71 -13.82
N TYR A 6 -5.63 -35.70 -13.62
CA TYR A 6 -6.29 -34.63 -12.89
C TYR A 6 -5.86 -34.55 -11.40
N ARG A 7 -5.68 -35.69 -10.75
CA ARG A 7 -5.18 -35.75 -9.37
C ARG A 7 -3.72 -35.31 -9.23
N ALA A 8 -2.91 -35.61 -10.24
CA ALA A 8 -1.52 -35.16 -10.27
C ALA A 8 -1.41 -33.63 -10.50
N GLU A 9 -2.29 -33.04 -11.29
CA GLU A 9 -2.35 -31.59 -11.47
C GLU A 9 -2.84 -30.87 -10.21
N LEU A 10 -3.85 -31.39 -9.52
CA LEU A 10 -4.31 -30.84 -8.26
C LEU A 10 -3.24 -30.92 -7.15
N ALA A 11 -2.49 -32.02 -7.11
CA ALA A 11 -1.37 -32.16 -6.16
C ALA A 11 -0.24 -31.16 -6.47
N ARG A 12 0.08 -30.90 -7.73
CA ARG A 12 1.05 -29.88 -8.15
C ARG A 12 0.58 -28.46 -7.83
N ALA A 13 -0.69 -28.18 -8.03
CA ALA A 13 -1.28 -26.89 -7.67
C ALA A 13 -1.27 -26.65 -6.15
N GLY A 14 -1.62 -27.66 -5.35
CA GLY A 14 -1.53 -27.62 -3.88
C GLY A 14 -0.11 -27.43 -3.38
N ALA A 15 0.85 -28.17 -3.94
CA ALA A 15 2.27 -28.03 -3.57
C ALA A 15 2.84 -26.64 -3.89
N ASN A 16 2.38 -25.99 -4.94
CA ASN A 16 2.78 -24.62 -5.27
C ASN A 16 2.26 -23.58 -4.28
N VAL A 17 1.09 -23.79 -3.72
CA VAL A 17 0.52 -22.86 -2.71
C VAL A 17 1.26 -23.03 -1.37
N GLU A 18 1.52 -24.28 -0.94
CA GLU A 18 2.28 -24.54 0.28
C GLU A 18 3.74 -24.06 0.18
N GLY A 19 4.36 -24.22 -0.99
CA GLY A 19 5.70 -23.70 -1.27
C GLY A 19 5.79 -22.18 -1.20
N ARG A 20 4.78 -21.46 -1.60
CA ARG A 20 4.74 -19.99 -1.51
C ARG A 20 4.61 -19.49 -0.08
N TRP A 21 3.81 -20.12 0.74
CA TRP A 21 3.69 -19.78 2.16
C TRP A 21 4.97 -20.11 2.95
N SER A 22 5.60 -21.23 2.64
CA SER A 22 6.88 -21.61 3.26
C SER A 22 8.00 -20.64 2.85
N ALA A 23 8.03 -20.19 1.60
CA ALA A 23 8.97 -19.19 1.11
C ALA A 23 8.79 -17.82 1.80
N ILE A 24 7.55 -17.36 1.98
CA ILE A 24 7.24 -16.12 2.70
C ILE A 24 7.67 -16.23 4.18
N ARG A 25 7.39 -17.36 4.84
CA ARG A 25 7.81 -17.61 6.23
C ARG A 25 9.33 -17.69 6.37
N PHE A 26 10.01 -18.33 5.42
CA PHE A 26 11.47 -18.40 5.37
C PHE A 26 12.10 -17.04 5.17
N PHE A 27 11.56 -16.23 4.23
CA PHE A 27 12.00 -14.86 3.97
C PHE A 27 11.79 -13.96 5.20
N ALA A 28 10.62 -14.03 5.84
CA ALA A 28 10.32 -13.24 7.04
C ALA A 28 11.25 -13.57 8.22
N ARG A 29 11.66 -14.83 8.36
CA ARG A 29 12.60 -15.24 9.41
C ARG A 29 14.04 -14.86 9.11
N ARG A 30 14.44 -14.89 7.83
CA ARG A 30 15.82 -14.60 7.44
C ARG A 30 16.11 -13.11 7.30
N TYR A 31 15.08 -12.32 6.95
CA TYR A 31 15.18 -10.88 6.76
C TYR A 31 14.06 -10.15 7.52
N PRO A 32 14.15 -10.07 8.86
CA PRO A 32 13.08 -9.52 9.68
C PRO A 32 12.79 -8.03 9.36
N LEU A 33 13.81 -7.26 9.02
CA LEU A 33 13.67 -5.86 8.64
C LEU A 33 12.89 -5.69 7.33
N GLY A 34 13.16 -6.55 6.34
CA GLY A 34 12.41 -6.59 5.08
C GLY A 34 10.96 -7.02 5.28
N ALA A 35 10.71 -7.97 6.18
CA ALA A 35 9.35 -8.41 6.51
C ALA A 35 8.54 -7.28 7.18
N VAL A 36 9.14 -6.54 8.11
CA VAL A 36 8.51 -5.36 8.73
C VAL A 36 8.18 -4.30 7.68
N GLY A 37 9.12 -3.98 6.78
CA GLY A 37 8.88 -3.04 5.68
C GLY A 37 7.75 -3.49 4.75
N ALA A 38 7.69 -4.78 4.42
CA ALA A 38 6.63 -5.35 3.59
C ALA A 38 5.24 -5.24 4.27
N VAL A 39 5.17 -5.46 5.59
CA VAL A 39 3.92 -5.31 6.36
C VAL A 39 3.48 -3.86 6.38
N ILE A 40 4.38 -2.91 6.65
CA ILE A 40 4.08 -1.48 6.64
C ILE A 40 3.56 -1.07 5.26
N MET A 41 4.24 -1.47 4.18
CA MET A 41 3.80 -1.18 2.82
C MET A 41 2.44 -1.78 2.50
N ALA A 42 2.18 -3.02 2.93
CA ALA A 42 0.88 -3.66 2.75
C ALA A 42 -0.24 -2.91 3.48
N VAL A 43 0.01 -2.42 4.71
CA VAL A 43 -0.95 -1.60 5.47
C VAL A 43 -1.23 -0.28 4.75
N PHE A 44 -0.19 0.39 4.24
CA PHE A 44 -0.35 1.64 3.48
C PHE A 44 -1.16 1.43 2.19
N LEU A 45 -0.85 0.38 1.43
CA LEU A 45 -1.59 0.02 0.21
C LEU A 45 -3.05 -0.31 0.53
N PHE A 46 -3.28 -1.07 1.58
CA PHE A 46 -4.63 -1.41 2.04
C PHE A 46 -5.42 -0.15 2.43
N ALA A 47 -4.84 0.71 3.26
CA ALA A 47 -5.46 1.98 3.66
C ALA A 47 -5.77 2.88 2.45
N ALA A 48 -4.85 2.99 1.49
CA ALA A 48 -5.04 3.81 0.30
C ALA A 48 -6.13 3.27 -0.63
N PHE A 49 -6.20 1.94 -0.80
CA PHE A 49 -7.18 1.31 -1.69
C PHE A 49 -8.58 1.33 -1.09
N PHE A 50 -8.68 1.02 0.20
CA PHE A 50 -9.94 0.93 0.92
C PHE A 50 -10.33 2.24 1.65
N ALA A 51 -9.62 3.35 1.40
CA ALA A 51 -9.90 4.64 2.01
C ALA A 51 -11.39 5.02 2.00
N PRO A 52 -12.12 4.97 0.89
CA PRO A 52 -13.54 5.35 0.85
C PRO A 52 -14.47 4.41 1.63
N LEU A 53 -14.01 3.19 1.94
CA LEU A 53 -14.78 2.21 2.72
C LEU A 53 -14.47 2.28 4.22
N ILE A 54 -13.26 2.71 4.56
CA ILE A 54 -12.78 2.77 5.95
C ILE A 54 -13.15 4.09 6.61
N THR A 55 -13.23 5.18 5.81
CA THR A 55 -13.55 6.50 6.33
C THR A 55 -15.05 6.76 6.25
N VAL A 56 -15.61 7.18 7.37
CA VAL A 56 -17.04 7.53 7.47
C VAL A 56 -17.28 8.98 7.05
N TYR A 57 -16.26 9.84 7.22
CA TYR A 57 -16.36 11.27 6.96
C TYR A 57 -15.50 11.68 5.76
N ASP A 58 -16.01 12.63 4.98
CA ASP A 58 -15.24 13.25 3.91
C ASP A 58 -14.11 14.10 4.51
N PRO A 59 -12.84 13.87 4.13
CA PRO A 59 -11.68 14.57 4.69
C PRO A 59 -11.67 16.07 4.37
N LEU A 60 -12.51 16.54 3.44
CA LEU A 60 -12.59 17.93 3.01
C LEU A 60 -13.72 18.71 3.68
N THR A 61 -14.72 18.04 4.26
CA THR A 61 -15.81 18.72 4.96
C THR A 61 -15.30 19.44 6.19
N THR A 62 -15.61 20.74 6.29
CA THR A 62 -15.27 21.60 7.42
C THR A 62 -16.50 21.83 8.29
N ASN A 63 -16.36 21.65 9.60
CA ASN A 63 -17.41 21.95 10.56
C ASN A 63 -16.84 22.78 11.72
N SER A 64 -17.05 24.08 11.69
CA SER A 64 -16.52 25.01 12.69
C SER A 64 -16.97 24.69 14.13
N ALA A 65 -18.12 24.02 14.29
CA ALA A 65 -18.61 23.61 15.61
C ALA A 65 -17.77 22.49 16.25
N LEU A 66 -17.04 21.73 15.44
CA LEU A 66 -16.17 20.63 15.85
C LEU A 66 -14.68 21.03 15.88
N SER A 67 -14.37 22.33 15.76
CA SER A 67 -13.00 22.81 15.81
C SER A 67 -12.31 22.38 17.09
N LEU A 68 -11.14 21.72 16.94
CA LEU A 68 -10.34 21.17 18.05
C LEU A 68 -11.11 20.18 18.95
N ALA A 69 -12.15 19.54 18.46
CA ALA A 69 -12.89 18.53 19.20
C ALA A 69 -11.95 17.38 19.60
N ARG A 70 -12.06 16.99 20.88
CA ARG A 70 -11.27 15.89 21.45
C ARG A 70 -11.66 14.55 20.82
N PRO A 71 -10.75 13.55 20.87
CA PRO A 71 -11.07 12.19 20.45
C PRO A 71 -12.35 11.68 21.09
N SER A 72 -13.25 11.14 20.26
CA SER A 72 -14.56 10.61 20.65
C SER A 72 -14.91 9.38 19.83
N VAL A 73 -16.00 8.70 20.20
CA VAL A 73 -16.48 7.52 19.43
C VAL A 73 -16.86 7.89 18.00
N ALA A 74 -17.29 9.13 17.76
CA ALA A 74 -17.60 9.64 16.42
C ALA A 74 -16.33 10.07 15.64
N HIS A 75 -15.34 10.65 16.33
CA HIS A 75 -14.08 11.12 15.76
C HIS A 75 -12.91 10.52 16.53
N TRP A 76 -12.42 9.37 16.13
CA TRP A 76 -11.43 8.57 16.87
C TRP A 76 -10.13 9.31 17.19
N LEU A 77 -9.64 10.13 16.28
CA LEU A 77 -8.45 10.95 16.47
C LEU A 77 -8.78 12.44 16.71
N GLY A 78 -10.07 12.75 16.94
CA GLY A 78 -10.54 14.12 17.09
C GLY A 78 -10.59 14.89 15.79
N CYS A 79 -10.82 16.19 15.88
CA CYS A 79 -10.92 17.10 14.75
C CYS A 79 -9.81 18.15 14.77
N ASP A 80 -9.43 18.58 13.58
CA ASP A 80 -8.51 19.66 13.28
C ASP A 80 -9.09 21.06 13.69
N PHE A 81 -8.28 22.10 13.64
CA PHE A 81 -8.70 23.49 13.85
C PHE A 81 -9.80 23.96 12.87
N MET A 82 -9.96 23.31 11.73
CA MET A 82 -11.07 23.52 10.78
C MET A 82 -12.27 22.59 11.03
N GLY A 83 -12.25 21.77 12.10
CA GLY A 83 -13.29 20.79 12.39
C GLY A 83 -13.34 19.60 11.42
N ARG A 84 -12.23 19.30 10.75
CA ARG A 84 -12.09 18.14 9.86
C ARG A 84 -11.67 16.91 10.65
N ASP A 85 -12.20 15.75 10.31
CA ASP A 85 -11.83 14.49 10.95
C ASP A 85 -10.38 14.10 10.63
N VAL A 86 -9.54 14.03 11.67
CA VAL A 86 -8.10 13.74 11.54
C VAL A 86 -7.86 12.31 11.01
N TYR A 87 -8.66 11.34 11.46
CA TYR A 87 -8.55 9.96 11.01
C TYR A 87 -8.78 9.84 9.50
N SER A 88 -9.88 10.41 8.99
CA SER A 88 -10.17 10.42 7.56
C SER A 88 -9.06 11.08 6.75
N ARG A 89 -8.49 12.18 7.25
CA ARG A 89 -7.36 12.86 6.60
C ARG A 89 -6.09 12.01 6.52
N ILE A 90 -5.78 11.24 7.57
CA ILE A 90 -4.60 10.34 7.57
C ILE A 90 -4.80 9.23 6.53
N VAL A 91 -5.97 8.60 6.49
CA VAL A 91 -6.26 7.51 5.57
C VAL A 91 -6.24 7.99 4.11
N TYR A 92 -6.87 9.12 3.80
CA TYR A 92 -6.81 9.72 2.47
C TYR A 92 -5.40 10.26 2.12
N GLY A 93 -4.67 10.75 3.12
CA GLY A 93 -3.27 11.18 2.97
C GLY A 93 -2.36 10.04 2.49
N ALA A 94 -2.56 8.82 2.96
CA ALA A 94 -1.84 7.65 2.47
C ALA A 94 -2.04 7.44 0.95
N ARG A 95 -3.25 7.62 0.45
CA ARG A 95 -3.58 7.53 -0.98
C ARG A 95 -2.85 8.59 -1.81
N ILE A 96 -2.86 9.83 -1.33
CA ILE A 96 -2.17 10.94 -1.99
C ILE A 96 -0.65 10.70 -1.99
N SER A 97 -0.09 10.29 -0.85
CA SER A 97 1.35 9.99 -0.72
C SER A 97 1.79 8.89 -1.69
N LEU A 98 1.01 7.82 -1.83
CA LEU A 98 1.29 6.75 -2.78
C LEU A 98 1.20 7.25 -4.23
N ALA A 99 0.19 8.03 -4.58
CA ALA A 99 0.03 8.58 -5.92
C ALA A 99 1.21 9.48 -6.30
N VAL A 100 1.61 10.38 -5.39
CA VAL A 100 2.75 11.28 -5.59
C VAL A 100 4.06 10.49 -5.63
N GLY A 101 4.25 9.52 -4.72
CA GLY A 101 5.45 8.68 -4.69
C GLY A 101 5.62 7.84 -5.96
N CYS A 102 4.57 7.17 -6.41
CA CYS A 102 4.58 6.40 -7.65
C CYS A 102 4.79 7.30 -8.88
N GLY A 103 4.14 8.45 -8.92
CA GLY A 103 4.30 9.42 -10.00
C GLY A 103 5.73 9.96 -10.09
N SER A 104 6.30 10.38 -8.98
CA SER A 104 7.67 10.89 -8.91
C SER A 104 8.69 9.82 -9.30
N MET A 105 8.51 8.60 -8.80
CA MET A 105 9.40 7.47 -9.14
C MET A 105 9.32 7.13 -10.63
N SER A 106 8.13 7.09 -11.21
CA SER A 106 7.94 6.80 -12.63
C SER A 106 8.62 7.85 -13.52
N LEU A 107 8.47 9.13 -13.17
CA LEU A 107 9.15 10.22 -13.88
C LEU A 107 10.68 10.13 -13.73
N GLY A 108 11.17 9.93 -12.51
CA GLY A 108 12.60 9.82 -12.23
C GLY A 108 13.25 8.65 -12.98
N VAL A 109 12.62 7.47 -12.96
CA VAL A 109 13.11 6.29 -13.69
C VAL A 109 13.08 6.54 -15.21
N SER A 110 11.99 7.10 -15.74
CA SER A 110 11.87 7.38 -17.18
C SER A 110 12.96 8.32 -17.67
N ILE A 111 13.17 9.43 -16.96
CA ILE A 111 14.22 10.41 -17.29
C ILE A 111 15.61 9.80 -17.11
N GLY A 112 15.85 9.08 -16.02
CA GLY A 112 17.13 8.42 -15.74
C GLY A 112 17.49 7.39 -16.82
N VAL A 113 16.54 6.57 -17.25
CA VAL A 113 16.74 5.60 -18.34
C VAL A 113 17.04 6.31 -19.65
N LEU A 114 16.30 7.36 -20.00
CA LEU A 114 16.56 8.12 -21.23
C LEU A 114 17.95 8.73 -21.25
N ILE A 115 18.34 9.41 -20.17
CA ILE A 115 19.68 10.01 -20.06
C ILE A 115 20.77 8.92 -20.07
N GLY A 116 20.55 7.82 -19.34
CA GLY A 116 21.49 6.69 -19.30
C GLY A 116 21.70 6.05 -20.67
N LEU A 117 20.62 5.83 -21.42
CA LEU A 117 20.70 5.30 -22.79
C LEU A 117 21.41 6.26 -23.75
N LEU A 118 21.07 7.54 -23.69
CA LEU A 118 21.74 8.56 -24.51
C LEU A 118 23.23 8.66 -24.19
N SER A 119 23.57 8.68 -22.90
CA SER A 119 24.96 8.73 -22.46
C SER A 119 25.74 7.48 -22.87
N GLY A 120 25.16 6.30 -22.76
CA GLY A 120 25.77 5.05 -23.19
C GLY A 120 25.93 4.94 -24.70
N TYR A 121 25.00 5.51 -25.48
CA TYR A 121 25.08 5.51 -26.94
C TYR A 121 26.05 6.55 -27.50
N LEU A 122 26.12 7.73 -26.90
CA LEU A 122 26.96 8.86 -27.36
C LEU A 122 28.38 8.87 -26.74
N GLY A 123 28.56 8.19 -25.62
CA GLY A 123 29.82 8.19 -24.85
C GLY A 123 30.60 6.87 -24.89
N GLY A 124 30.28 5.99 -25.84
CA GLY A 124 30.95 4.71 -26.04
C GLY A 124 32.28 4.84 -26.77
#